data_e46be89b002a702d316b1fd44b392533
#
_entry.id   e46be89b002a702d316b1fd44b392533
#
_cell.length_a   1.000
_cell.length_b   1.000
_cell.length_c   1.000
_cell.angle_alpha   90.00
_cell.angle_beta   90.00
_cell.angle_gamma   90.00
#
_symmetry.space_group_name_H-M   'P 1'
#
loop_
_entity.id
_entity.type
_entity.pdbx_description
1 polymer ?
#
loop_
_entity_poly.entity_id
_entity_poly.type
_entity_poly.pdbx_seq_one_letter_code
_entity_poly.pdbx_strand_id
1 'polypeptide(L)'
;MSDVISHECGVALVRLLKPLAHFQEKYGTPLWGFTKLFLLMEKQHNRGQDGAGVACVKLNVPAGEPYMFRERNVKSNPLDRIFKTLLGQYKDKVASGVIHPEFPETVKRNFDFGGELLLGHLRYGTSGGYNLSACQPFFRRSPWATRNLALCGNFNLTNTAELNQSLIAMGQHPVFATDTQAILEKIGFFLDEEHEDIYRDLRAQNLAGEELSRRIGEDLDLARVLNRASQKWDGGYVLCGVIGNGDAFVARDPSGIRPCHWFQNDEVVAFASERPPLMTVFDLGAGDVREVRPGHAVVIKRRGTISEQEFTPALPRASCSFERIYFSRGNDIEIYRERQALGGGLAGQVLKAIDRNWADTVFGFIPNTAEVAYYGLMSALRKVRRDEVKAAILEASRAGGLTEELLDDLILRNWPRSEKVVSKDIKLRTFISQESMRNQLASHVYDITYGSVRAGVDNLVCVDDSIVRGTTLRRSILRILTRLNPRKIVIVSTAPQIRYPDCYGIDMSQIGKFIAFEAAVDLLRESGRTDLLGDVYRSCCQEIERKGTVNHVRRIYEPFTAEEISARISKLVRPPHIEWRGEIEIIFQTVEGLHAAVPRHTGDWYFTGRYPTPGGFRVVNRAYMNYYEKTEGRSY
;
A
#
# COMPACT_ATOMS: atom_id res chain seq x y z
N MET A 1 -15.28 1.99 6.89
CA MET A 1 -13.83 1.93 6.95
C MET A 1 -13.51 1.23 8.25
N SER A 2 -13.01 -0.01 8.19
CA SER A 2 -12.04 -0.45 9.18
C SER A 2 -11.22 0.78 9.55
N ASP A 3 -10.72 0.93 10.72
CA ASP A 3 -9.96 2.11 11.17
C ASP A 3 -9.20 2.68 9.99
N VAL A 4 -9.37 3.96 9.65
CA VAL A 4 -8.84 4.55 8.43
C VAL A 4 -7.33 4.34 8.42
N ILE A 5 -6.90 3.18 7.94
CA ILE A 5 -5.52 2.98 7.56
C ILE A 5 -5.37 3.81 6.30
N SER A 6 -4.73 4.92 6.45
CA SER A 6 -4.48 5.81 5.33
C SER A 6 -3.49 5.13 4.40
N HIS A 7 -3.73 5.23 3.11
CA HIS A 7 -3.17 4.38 2.08
C HIS A 7 -1.73 4.76 1.73
N GLU A 8 -0.98 3.80 1.20
CA GLU A 8 0.36 3.97 0.65
C GLU A 8 0.38 4.81 -0.62
N CYS A 9 1.56 5.34 -0.98
CA CYS A 9 1.78 6.02 -2.25
C CYS A 9 1.63 5.06 -3.44
N GLY A 10 1.29 5.61 -4.61
CA GLY A 10 1.28 4.91 -5.88
C GLY A 10 2.25 5.56 -6.87
N VAL A 11 2.95 4.75 -7.67
CA VAL A 11 3.84 5.23 -8.73
C VAL A 11 3.37 4.73 -10.09
N ALA A 12 3.63 5.54 -11.12
CA ALA A 12 3.45 5.17 -12.51
C ALA A 12 4.55 5.81 -13.36
N LEU A 13 5.10 5.07 -14.31
CA LEU A 13 6.05 5.58 -15.31
C LEU A 13 5.66 5.02 -16.67
N VAL A 14 5.66 5.88 -17.70
CA VAL A 14 5.41 5.51 -19.08
C VAL A 14 6.54 6.08 -19.93
N ARG A 15 7.27 5.22 -20.64
CA ARG A 15 8.30 5.57 -21.62
C ARG A 15 7.89 5.09 -23.01
N LEU A 16 7.60 6.02 -23.90
CA LEU A 16 7.29 5.74 -25.29
C LEU A 16 8.60 5.44 -26.06
N LEU A 17 8.69 4.28 -26.67
CA LEU A 17 9.86 3.84 -27.43
C LEU A 17 9.83 4.30 -28.91
N LYS A 18 8.67 4.77 -29.36
CA LYS A 18 8.43 5.35 -30.68
C LYS A 18 8.16 6.86 -30.57
N PRO A 19 8.35 7.63 -31.64
CA PRO A 19 8.00 9.05 -31.66
C PRO A 19 6.48 9.28 -31.59
N LEU A 20 6.05 10.47 -31.17
CA LEU A 20 4.61 10.80 -31.05
C LEU A 20 3.83 10.62 -32.36
N ALA A 21 4.51 10.80 -33.53
CA ALA A 21 3.91 10.56 -34.83
C ALA A 21 3.42 9.12 -35.03
N HIS A 22 4.14 8.14 -34.51
CA HIS A 22 3.71 6.74 -34.55
C HIS A 22 2.38 6.53 -33.80
N PHE A 23 2.23 7.16 -32.64
CA PHE A 23 0.99 7.05 -31.82
C PHE A 23 -0.18 7.81 -32.45
N GLN A 24 0.10 8.95 -33.12
CA GLN A 24 -0.89 9.65 -33.93
C GLN A 24 -1.40 8.77 -35.09
N GLU A 25 -0.50 8.15 -35.81
CA GLU A 25 -0.84 7.28 -36.94
C GLU A 25 -1.61 6.02 -36.49
N LYS A 26 -1.11 5.33 -35.47
CA LYS A 26 -1.67 4.05 -35.03
C LYS A 26 -2.92 4.16 -34.16
N TYR A 27 -2.97 5.16 -33.27
CA TYR A 27 -4.02 5.31 -32.26
C TYR A 27 -4.86 6.59 -32.40
N GLY A 28 -4.57 7.40 -33.41
CA GLY A 28 -5.33 8.65 -33.69
C GLY A 28 -5.04 9.81 -32.73
N THR A 29 -4.00 9.70 -31.87
CA THR A 29 -3.66 10.75 -30.91
C THR A 29 -2.19 10.79 -30.54
N PRO A 30 -1.55 11.99 -30.58
CA PRO A 30 -0.18 12.16 -30.09
C PRO A 30 -0.10 12.16 -28.55
N LEU A 31 -1.25 12.25 -27.84
CA LEU A 31 -1.36 12.24 -26.39
C LEU A 31 -1.53 10.81 -25.81
N TRP A 32 -1.29 9.77 -26.60
CA TRP A 32 -1.48 8.38 -26.15
C TRP A 32 -0.73 8.08 -24.85
N GLY A 33 0.56 8.43 -24.73
CA GLY A 33 1.33 8.22 -23.52
C GLY A 33 0.79 9.00 -22.31
N PHE A 34 0.39 10.25 -22.51
CA PHE A 34 -0.25 11.09 -21.49
C PHE A 34 -1.56 10.48 -20.98
N THR A 35 -2.39 9.97 -21.89
CA THR A 35 -3.64 9.27 -21.54
C THR A 35 -3.36 7.96 -20.78
N LYS A 36 -2.34 7.19 -21.19
CA LYS A 36 -1.94 5.96 -20.49
C LYS A 36 -1.44 6.24 -19.08
N LEU A 37 -0.67 7.32 -18.87
CA LEU A 37 -0.27 7.74 -17.52
C LEU A 37 -1.49 8.07 -16.65
N PHE A 38 -2.45 8.87 -17.16
CA PHE A 38 -3.69 9.16 -16.44
C PHE A 38 -4.42 7.89 -16.02
N LEU A 39 -4.63 6.97 -16.96
CA LEU A 39 -5.35 5.72 -16.69
C LEU A 39 -4.62 4.84 -15.67
N LEU A 40 -3.29 4.75 -15.73
CA LEU A 40 -2.50 4.02 -14.72
C LEU A 40 -2.68 4.62 -13.33
N MET A 41 -2.63 5.95 -13.22
CA MET A 41 -2.83 6.63 -11.94
C MET A 41 -4.27 6.48 -11.45
N GLU A 42 -5.27 6.66 -12.31
CA GLU A 42 -6.69 6.50 -11.96
C GLU A 42 -7.02 5.07 -11.52
N LYS A 43 -6.44 4.06 -12.19
CA LYS A 43 -6.60 2.65 -11.80
C LYS A 43 -5.92 2.31 -10.47
N GLN A 44 -5.06 3.16 -9.95
CA GLN A 44 -4.42 3.06 -8.64
C GLN A 44 -5.07 3.99 -7.59
N HIS A 45 -6.32 4.41 -7.77
CA HIS A 45 -7.05 5.31 -6.85
C HIS A 45 -7.24 4.75 -5.42
N ASN A 46 -7.03 3.45 -5.22
CA ASN A 46 -6.94 2.84 -3.90
C ASN A 46 -5.69 3.28 -3.12
N ARG A 47 -4.68 3.83 -3.80
CA ARG A 47 -3.47 4.41 -3.22
C ARG A 47 -3.60 5.92 -3.09
N GLY A 48 -2.65 6.58 -2.49
CA GLY A 48 -2.53 7.99 -2.17
C GLY A 48 -3.59 8.96 -2.71
N GLN A 49 -4.40 9.53 -1.81
CA GLN A 49 -5.49 10.47 -2.15
C GLN A 49 -5.23 11.90 -1.64
N ASP A 50 -4.12 12.11 -0.91
CA ASP A 50 -3.79 13.40 -0.26
C ASP A 50 -3.07 14.37 -1.20
N GLY A 51 -2.67 13.89 -2.36
CA GLY A 51 -2.01 14.66 -3.39
C GLY A 51 -1.69 13.82 -4.61
N ALA A 52 -1.41 14.48 -5.71
CA ALA A 52 -0.90 13.86 -6.93
C ALA A 52 0.13 14.76 -7.59
N GLY A 53 0.99 14.17 -8.38
CA GLY A 53 1.92 14.91 -9.21
C GLY A 53 2.35 14.13 -10.42
N VAL A 54 2.67 14.85 -11.47
CA VAL A 54 3.14 14.32 -12.75
C VAL A 54 4.36 15.09 -13.23
N ALA A 55 5.24 14.40 -13.95
CA ALA A 55 6.35 15.02 -14.66
C ALA A 55 6.46 14.47 -16.08
N CYS A 56 7.03 15.27 -16.96
CA CYS A 56 7.29 14.93 -18.35
C CYS A 56 8.69 15.33 -18.74
N VAL A 57 9.40 14.46 -19.48
CA VAL A 57 10.64 14.80 -20.18
C VAL A 57 10.44 14.56 -21.67
N LYS A 58 10.72 15.61 -22.45
CA LYS A 58 10.70 15.57 -23.91
C LYS A 58 12.10 15.21 -24.42
N LEU A 59 12.17 14.28 -25.33
CA LEU A 59 13.42 13.88 -25.98
C LEU A 59 13.71 14.73 -27.22
N ASN A 60 14.98 14.86 -27.59
CA ASN A 60 15.40 15.54 -28.82
C ASN A 60 14.85 16.99 -28.92
N VAL A 61 14.90 17.71 -27.81
CA VAL A 61 14.56 19.15 -27.78
C VAL A 61 15.83 19.95 -28.01
N PRO A 62 15.80 20.99 -28.90
CA PRO A 62 16.95 21.87 -29.15
C PRO A 62 17.44 22.56 -27.88
N ALA A 63 18.72 22.88 -27.83
CA ALA A 63 19.29 23.66 -26.75
C ALA A 63 18.61 25.04 -26.67
N GLY A 64 18.26 25.47 -25.45
CA GLY A 64 17.51 26.71 -25.20
C GLY A 64 15.99 26.51 -25.06
N GLU A 65 15.43 25.38 -25.45
CA GLU A 65 14.03 25.06 -25.24
C GLU A 65 13.82 24.23 -23.94
N PRO A 66 12.77 24.47 -23.15
CA PRO A 66 12.47 23.68 -21.96
C PRO A 66 12.01 22.26 -22.35
N TYR A 67 12.51 21.26 -21.61
CA TYR A 67 12.24 19.84 -21.88
C TYR A 67 11.77 19.04 -20.67
N MET A 68 11.85 19.59 -19.44
CA MET A 68 11.37 18.95 -18.22
C MET A 68 10.27 19.78 -17.58
N PHE A 69 9.11 19.18 -17.37
CA PHE A 69 7.91 19.80 -16.82
C PHE A 69 7.36 19.01 -15.66
N ARG A 70 6.67 19.70 -14.74
CA ARG A 70 6.06 19.10 -13.55
C ARG A 70 4.79 19.85 -13.17
N GLU A 71 3.73 19.08 -12.83
CA GLU A 71 2.51 19.62 -12.23
C GLU A 71 2.18 18.83 -10.96
N ARG A 72 1.68 19.50 -9.90
CA ARG A 72 1.36 18.90 -8.61
C ARG A 72 0.14 19.54 -7.99
N ASN A 73 -0.65 18.75 -7.27
CA ASN A 73 -1.85 19.24 -6.58
C ASN A 73 -2.06 18.48 -5.26
N VAL A 74 -2.50 19.21 -4.20
CA VAL A 74 -2.82 18.65 -2.88
C VAL A 74 -4.24 19.01 -2.43
N LYS A 75 -5.06 19.59 -3.33
CA LYS A 75 -6.48 19.87 -3.07
C LYS A 75 -7.32 18.61 -3.27
N SER A 76 -8.59 18.66 -2.89
CA SER A 76 -9.54 17.55 -3.14
C SER A 76 -9.53 17.10 -4.60
N ASN A 77 -9.54 15.79 -4.84
CA ASN A 77 -9.42 15.16 -6.17
C ASN A 77 -8.19 15.65 -6.96
N PRO A 78 -6.99 15.52 -6.42
CA PRO A 78 -5.79 16.15 -6.97
C PRO A 78 -5.46 15.66 -8.38
N LEU A 79 -5.65 14.37 -8.66
CA LEU A 79 -5.40 13.76 -9.97
C LEU A 79 -6.29 14.38 -11.05
N ASP A 80 -7.58 14.38 -10.82
CA ASP A 80 -8.56 14.94 -11.75
C ASP A 80 -8.29 16.43 -12.05
N ARG A 81 -7.93 17.20 -11.00
CA ARG A 81 -7.56 18.63 -11.18
C ARG A 81 -6.34 18.82 -12.06
N ILE A 82 -5.27 18.04 -11.85
CA ILE A 82 -4.06 18.12 -12.69
C ILE A 82 -4.42 17.86 -14.15
N PHE A 83 -5.07 16.74 -14.43
CA PHE A 83 -5.33 16.34 -15.81
C PHE A 83 -6.37 17.25 -16.50
N LYS A 84 -7.38 17.74 -15.79
CA LYS A 84 -8.32 18.77 -16.33
C LYS A 84 -7.61 20.06 -16.66
N THR A 85 -6.71 20.54 -15.80
CA THR A 85 -5.92 21.75 -16.05
C THR A 85 -5.04 21.58 -17.29
N LEU A 86 -4.27 20.49 -17.37
CA LEU A 86 -3.37 20.23 -18.50
C LEU A 86 -4.13 20.03 -19.81
N LEU A 87 -5.23 19.29 -19.80
CA LEU A 87 -6.09 19.12 -20.99
C LEU A 87 -6.78 20.42 -21.39
N GLY A 88 -7.13 21.30 -20.44
CA GLY A 88 -7.63 22.65 -20.73
C GLY A 88 -6.58 23.46 -21.50
N GLN A 89 -5.36 23.54 -20.98
CA GLN A 89 -4.24 24.23 -21.65
C GLN A 89 -3.97 23.67 -23.06
N TYR A 90 -4.03 22.35 -23.23
CA TYR A 90 -3.91 21.72 -24.56
C TYR A 90 -5.02 22.15 -25.50
N LYS A 91 -6.28 22.09 -25.06
CA LYS A 91 -7.46 22.50 -25.87
C LYS A 91 -7.41 23.97 -26.26
N ASP A 92 -7.00 24.85 -25.34
CA ASP A 92 -6.89 26.30 -25.62
C ASP A 92 -5.82 26.55 -26.70
N LYS A 93 -4.69 25.85 -26.66
CA LYS A 93 -3.62 25.92 -27.66
C LYS A 93 -4.05 25.33 -29.03
N VAL A 94 -4.89 24.30 -29.02
CA VAL A 94 -5.52 23.79 -30.27
C VAL A 94 -6.49 24.80 -30.82
N ALA A 95 -7.37 25.38 -30.01
CA ALA A 95 -8.34 26.35 -30.44
C ALA A 95 -7.71 27.66 -30.99
N SER A 96 -6.54 28.04 -30.46
CA SER A 96 -5.78 29.19 -30.93
C SER A 96 -4.85 28.88 -32.14
N GLY A 97 -4.87 27.65 -32.66
CA GLY A 97 -4.04 27.25 -33.80
C GLY A 97 -2.54 27.14 -33.51
N VAL A 98 -2.12 27.12 -32.21
CA VAL A 98 -0.73 26.90 -31.81
C VAL A 98 -0.35 25.41 -31.85
N ILE A 99 -1.32 24.56 -31.58
CA ILE A 99 -1.19 23.11 -31.67
C ILE A 99 -2.12 22.58 -32.74
N HIS A 100 -1.58 21.77 -33.63
CA HIS A 100 -2.28 20.99 -34.64
C HIS A 100 -2.10 19.50 -34.30
N PRO A 101 -3.13 18.82 -33.77
CA PRO A 101 -3.03 17.42 -33.31
C PRO A 101 -2.54 16.46 -34.40
N GLU A 102 -2.88 16.72 -35.65
CA GLU A 102 -2.43 16.00 -36.84
C GLU A 102 -0.93 16.16 -37.15
N PHE A 103 -0.30 17.18 -36.56
CA PHE A 103 1.15 17.42 -36.65
C PHE A 103 1.78 17.26 -35.26
N PRO A 104 2.18 16.05 -34.85
CA PRO A 104 2.66 15.73 -33.50
C PRO A 104 3.83 16.57 -33.01
N GLU A 105 4.66 17.10 -33.92
CA GLU A 105 5.76 18.01 -33.59
C GLU A 105 5.25 19.33 -32.98
N THR A 106 4.08 19.82 -33.40
CA THR A 106 3.47 21.01 -32.79
C THR A 106 3.02 20.73 -31.36
N VAL A 107 2.49 19.52 -31.10
CA VAL A 107 2.14 19.04 -29.75
C VAL A 107 3.38 18.94 -28.89
N LYS A 108 4.43 18.29 -29.39
CA LYS A 108 5.70 18.14 -28.68
C LYS A 108 6.32 19.49 -28.31
N ARG A 109 6.31 20.44 -29.22
CA ARG A 109 6.87 21.78 -28.99
C ARG A 109 6.03 22.59 -27.99
N ASN A 110 4.73 22.63 -28.15
CA ASN A 110 3.86 23.60 -27.51
C ASN A 110 3.08 23.06 -26.29
N PHE A 111 2.97 21.74 -26.09
CA PHE A 111 2.32 21.16 -24.92
C PHE A 111 3.35 20.59 -23.95
N ASP A 112 3.38 21.06 -22.73
CA ASP A 112 4.38 20.70 -21.71
C ASP A 112 4.46 19.19 -21.44
N PHE A 113 3.33 18.49 -21.52
CA PHE A 113 3.22 17.04 -21.34
C PHE A 113 3.15 16.25 -22.66
N GLY A 114 3.54 16.87 -23.77
CA GLY A 114 3.71 16.24 -25.08
C GLY A 114 5.08 15.61 -25.26
N GLY A 115 5.52 14.80 -24.32
CA GLY A 115 6.83 14.13 -24.34
C GLY A 115 6.75 12.61 -24.28
N GLU A 116 7.90 11.98 -24.46
CA GLU A 116 8.02 10.52 -24.54
C GLU A 116 8.24 9.84 -23.19
N LEU A 117 8.56 10.60 -22.13
CA LEU A 117 8.85 10.05 -20.81
C LEU A 117 7.98 10.75 -19.76
N LEU A 118 7.11 10.01 -19.14
CA LEU A 118 6.04 10.49 -18.27
C LEU A 118 6.11 9.78 -16.91
N LEU A 119 6.07 10.55 -15.82
CA LEU A 119 6.17 10.06 -14.46
C LEU A 119 4.94 10.53 -13.67
N GLY A 120 4.35 9.65 -12.89
CA GLY A 120 3.18 9.91 -12.07
C GLY A 120 3.34 9.42 -10.63
N HIS A 121 2.81 10.18 -9.69
CA HIS A 121 2.82 9.87 -8.27
C HIS A 121 1.47 10.19 -7.63
N LEU A 122 0.95 9.22 -6.87
CA LEU A 122 -0.21 9.36 -6.00
C LEU A 122 0.30 9.41 -4.56
N ARG A 123 0.08 10.55 -3.90
CA ARG A 123 0.66 10.82 -2.59
C ARG A 123 -0.26 10.42 -1.46
N TYR A 124 0.33 9.72 -0.50
CA TYR A 124 -0.17 9.66 0.85
C TYR A 124 0.78 10.45 1.78
N GLY A 125 0.24 11.35 2.60
CA GLY A 125 1.00 12.29 3.41
C GLY A 125 1.59 11.67 4.69
N THR A 126 2.55 10.75 4.58
CA THR A 126 3.23 10.16 5.75
C THR A 126 4.24 11.11 6.37
N SER A 127 5.01 11.84 5.58
CA SER A 127 5.99 12.82 6.07
C SER A 127 5.76 14.20 5.42
N GLY A 128 6.12 15.29 6.10
CA GLY A 128 6.04 16.65 5.55
C GLY A 128 4.64 17.26 5.46
N GLY A 129 3.61 16.68 6.10
CA GLY A 129 2.24 17.25 6.13
C GLY A 129 1.56 17.32 4.76
N TYR A 130 0.47 18.09 4.64
CA TYR A 130 -0.34 18.24 3.42
C TYR A 130 0.14 19.39 2.51
N ASN A 131 1.43 19.74 2.54
CA ASN A 131 1.99 20.82 1.77
C ASN A 131 2.38 20.41 0.34
N LEU A 132 2.22 21.33 -0.61
CA LEU A 132 2.66 21.16 -1.99
C LEU A 132 4.19 20.94 -2.09
N SER A 133 4.97 21.52 -1.17
CA SER A 133 6.43 21.34 -1.10
C SER A 133 6.84 19.87 -0.91
N ALA A 134 6.03 19.09 -0.16
CA ALA A 134 6.27 17.67 0.07
C ALA A 134 5.61 16.76 -0.99
N CYS A 135 4.92 17.31 -1.99
CA CYS A 135 4.26 16.54 -3.05
C CYS A 135 5.27 16.19 -4.16
N GLN A 136 5.38 14.91 -4.46
CA GLN A 136 6.25 14.40 -5.53
C GLN A 136 5.58 14.55 -6.91
N PRO A 137 6.35 14.54 -8.03
CA PRO A 137 7.80 14.35 -8.17
C PRO A 137 8.61 15.55 -7.70
N PHE A 138 9.81 15.28 -7.13
CA PHE A 138 10.80 16.29 -6.83
C PHE A 138 11.74 16.50 -8.01
N PHE A 139 12.23 17.73 -8.18
CA PHE A 139 13.18 18.10 -9.25
C PHE A 139 14.49 18.59 -8.68
N ARG A 140 15.56 18.04 -9.20
CA ARG A 140 16.90 18.61 -9.12
C ARG A 140 17.29 19.14 -10.50
N ARG A 141 17.79 20.38 -10.57
CA ARG A 141 18.07 21.07 -11.81
C ARG A 141 19.54 21.48 -11.91
N SER A 142 20.08 21.36 -13.11
CA SER A 142 21.44 21.72 -13.51
C SER A 142 21.42 22.21 -14.97
N PRO A 143 22.39 23.00 -15.43
CA PRO A 143 22.57 23.29 -16.86
C PRO A 143 22.85 22.03 -17.71
N TRP A 144 23.37 20.95 -17.12
CA TRP A 144 23.59 19.69 -17.78
C TRP A 144 22.35 18.80 -17.74
N ALA A 145 21.86 18.38 -18.91
CA ALA A 145 20.71 17.50 -18.98
C ALA A 145 20.93 16.18 -18.21
N THR A 146 22.14 15.63 -18.26
CA THR A 146 22.56 14.41 -17.56
C THR A 146 22.62 14.54 -16.03
N ARG A 147 22.60 15.75 -15.47
CA ARG A 147 22.55 16.02 -14.02
C ARG A 147 21.17 16.43 -13.53
N ASN A 148 20.20 16.60 -14.43
CA ASN A 148 18.81 16.87 -14.07
C ASN A 148 18.10 15.57 -13.69
N LEU A 149 17.36 15.61 -12.57
CA LEU A 149 16.62 14.45 -12.05
C LEU A 149 15.21 14.85 -11.63
N ALA A 150 14.23 14.11 -12.12
CA ALA A 150 12.88 14.04 -11.56
C ALA A 150 12.74 12.74 -10.78
N LEU A 151 12.30 12.80 -9.52
CA LEU A 151 12.22 11.64 -8.63
C LEU A 151 10.85 11.57 -7.96
N CYS A 152 10.26 10.40 -7.96
CA CYS A 152 9.15 10.04 -7.07
C CYS A 152 9.27 8.59 -6.62
N GLY A 153 8.46 8.20 -5.63
CA GLY A 153 8.46 6.82 -5.17
C GLY A 153 7.44 6.51 -4.09
N ASN A 154 7.27 5.24 -3.84
CA ASN A 154 6.56 4.71 -2.67
C ASN A 154 7.62 4.19 -1.70
N PHE A 155 7.90 4.96 -0.66
CA PHE A 155 8.99 4.66 0.28
C PHE A 155 8.79 5.32 1.63
N ASN A 156 9.49 4.76 2.63
CA ASN A 156 9.75 5.40 3.90
C ASN A 156 11.09 4.91 4.43
N LEU A 157 11.98 5.85 4.78
CA LEU A 157 13.27 5.56 5.39
C LEU A 157 13.21 5.84 6.89
N THR A 158 13.71 4.90 7.68
CA THR A 158 13.72 4.99 9.15
C THR A 158 14.85 5.86 9.69
N ASN A 159 15.83 6.20 8.83
CA ASN A 159 17.07 6.89 9.22
C ASN A 159 17.31 8.19 8.45
N THR A 160 16.26 8.90 8.07
CA THR A 160 16.34 10.17 7.31
C THR A 160 17.25 11.20 7.97
N ALA A 161 17.22 11.32 9.30
CA ALA A 161 18.08 12.26 10.04
C ALA A 161 19.58 11.92 9.87
N GLU A 162 19.95 10.64 9.94
CA GLU A 162 21.33 10.18 9.72
C GLU A 162 21.79 10.43 8.28
N LEU A 163 20.87 10.25 7.30
CA LEU A 163 21.16 10.53 5.89
C LEU A 163 21.39 12.02 5.65
N ASN A 164 20.58 12.89 6.24
CA ASN A 164 20.76 14.34 6.16
C ASN A 164 22.09 14.78 6.79
N GLN A 165 22.48 14.22 7.93
CA GLN A 165 23.79 14.46 8.52
C GLN A 165 24.93 14.04 7.60
N SER A 166 24.77 12.89 6.89
CA SER A 166 25.78 12.46 5.93
C SER A 166 25.87 13.39 4.72
N LEU A 167 24.77 13.98 4.26
CA LEU A 167 24.75 14.98 3.20
C LEU A 167 25.48 16.26 3.64
N ILE A 168 25.22 16.72 4.85
CA ILE A 168 25.91 17.89 5.43
C ILE A 168 27.43 17.62 5.52
N ALA A 169 27.82 16.43 5.97
CA ALA A 169 29.24 16.04 6.04
C ALA A 169 29.93 16.01 4.67
N MET A 170 29.18 15.77 3.58
CA MET A 170 29.63 15.85 2.19
C MET A 170 29.58 17.28 1.60
N GLY A 171 29.29 18.30 2.42
CA GLY A 171 29.17 19.70 1.99
C GLY A 171 27.83 20.07 1.34
N GLN A 172 26.83 19.19 1.38
CA GLN A 172 25.48 19.49 0.89
C GLN A 172 24.69 20.34 1.91
N HIS A 173 23.65 21.05 1.46
CA HIS A 173 22.76 21.83 2.29
C HIS A 173 21.30 21.39 2.10
N PRO A 174 20.84 20.28 2.72
CA PRO A 174 19.46 19.83 2.59
C PRO A 174 18.48 20.85 3.20
N VAL A 175 17.54 21.31 2.38
CA VAL A 175 16.58 22.37 2.77
C VAL A 175 15.35 21.80 3.49
N PHE A 176 14.99 20.55 3.19
CA PHE A 176 13.84 19.88 3.78
C PHE A 176 14.28 18.62 4.54
N ALA A 177 13.65 18.38 5.68
CA ALA A 177 13.91 17.20 6.53
C ALA A 177 13.06 15.97 6.10
N THR A 178 12.78 15.82 4.79
CA THR A 178 12.01 14.68 4.28
C THR A 178 12.93 13.61 3.69
N ASP A 179 12.53 12.36 3.79
CA ASP A 179 13.22 11.23 3.15
C ASP A 179 13.34 11.40 1.62
N THR A 180 12.32 11.97 0.97
CA THR A 180 12.34 12.28 -0.47
C THR A 180 13.49 13.22 -0.83
N GLN A 181 13.71 14.28 -0.04
CA GLN A 181 14.81 15.20 -0.28
C GLN A 181 16.16 14.51 -0.05
N ALA A 182 16.30 13.76 1.03
CA ALA A 182 17.53 13.05 1.34
C ALA A 182 17.91 12.06 0.22
N ILE A 183 16.93 11.32 -0.34
CA ILE A 183 17.14 10.40 -1.46
C ILE A 183 17.51 11.17 -2.72
N LEU A 184 16.77 12.23 -3.06
CA LEU A 184 17.02 13.06 -4.25
C LEU A 184 18.45 13.60 -4.26
N GLU A 185 18.87 14.20 -3.13
CA GLU A 185 20.20 14.83 -3.02
C GLU A 185 21.32 13.77 -3.01
N LYS A 186 21.12 12.59 -2.38
CA LYS A 186 22.12 11.52 -2.46
C LYS A 186 22.27 10.97 -3.87
N ILE A 187 21.18 10.71 -4.58
CA ILE A 187 21.25 10.27 -5.98
C ILE A 187 21.90 11.38 -6.83
N GLY A 188 21.47 12.63 -6.62
CA GLY A 188 22.01 13.78 -7.35
C GLY A 188 23.51 14.00 -7.15
N PHE A 189 24.02 13.81 -5.93
CA PHE A 189 25.43 13.91 -5.61
C PHE A 189 26.26 12.88 -6.40
N PHE A 190 25.87 11.61 -6.34
CA PHE A 190 26.58 10.55 -7.06
C PHE A 190 26.37 10.60 -8.58
N LEU A 191 25.25 11.17 -9.02
CA LEU A 191 25.02 11.47 -10.45
C LEU A 191 25.99 12.56 -10.94
N ASP A 192 26.27 13.58 -10.12
CA ASP A 192 27.24 14.61 -10.45
C ASP A 192 28.67 14.06 -10.50
N GLU A 193 29.06 13.22 -9.55
CA GLU A 193 30.38 12.59 -9.55
C GLU A 193 30.57 11.67 -10.77
N GLU A 194 29.60 10.82 -11.08
CA GLU A 194 29.64 9.92 -12.24
C GLU A 194 29.76 10.72 -13.56
N HIS A 195 28.94 11.78 -13.67
CA HIS A 195 29.04 12.68 -14.82
C HIS A 195 30.42 13.35 -14.92
N GLU A 196 30.98 13.82 -13.80
CA GLU A 196 32.26 14.52 -13.79
C GLU A 196 33.43 13.62 -14.19
N ASP A 197 33.41 12.36 -13.73
CA ASP A 197 34.43 11.38 -14.11
C ASP A 197 34.39 11.13 -15.61
N ILE A 198 33.20 10.85 -16.18
CA ILE A 198 33.02 10.64 -17.63
C ILE A 198 33.40 11.91 -18.41
N TYR A 199 33.02 13.09 -17.93
CA TYR A 199 33.36 14.36 -18.57
C TYR A 199 34.86 14.54 -18.69
N ARG A 200 35.63 14.30 -17.62
CA ARG A 200 37.11 14.43 -17.65
C ARG A 200 37.76 13.48 -18.64
N ASP A 201 37.31 12.22 -18.65
CA ASP A 201 37.84 11.20 -19.56
C ASP A 201 37.58 11.55 -21.03
N LEU A 202 36.35 12.00 -21.36
CA LEU A 202 35.98 12.37 -22.72
C LEU A 202 36.66 13.68 -23.16
N ARG A 203 36.85 14.64 -22.24
CA ARG A 203 37.60 15.88 -22.52
C ARG A 203 39.09 15.58 -22.82
N ALA A 204 39.69 14.64 -22.12
CA ALA A 204 41.05 14.17 -22.40
C ALA A 204 41.17 13.55 -23.81
N GLN A 205 40.06 13.04 -24.37
CA GLN A 205 39.95 12.55 -25.74
C GLN A 205 39.59 13.66 -26.76
N ASN A 206 39.60 14.95 -26.34
CA ASN A 206 39.28 16.13 -27.16
C ASN A 206 37.81 16.21 -27.63
N LEU A 207 36.86 15.48 -27.03
CA LEU A 207 35.44 15.62 -27.34
C LEU A 207 34.91 16.97 -26.81
N ALA A 208 33.97 17.58 -27.56
CA ALA A 208 33.37 18.86 -27.22
C ALA A 208 31.92 18.97 -27.75
N GLY A 209 31.18 20.00 -27.32
CA GLY A 209 29.85 20.35 -27.81
C GLY A 209 28.81 19.24 -27.62
N GLU A 210 27.95 19.08 -28.61
CA GLU A 210 26.85 18.10 -28.55
C GLU A 210 27.33 16.65 -28.49
N GLU A 211 28.45 16.33 -29.16
CA GLU A 211 29.03 14.99 -29.14
C GLU A 211 29.50 14.61 -27.73
N LEU A 212 30.13 15.51 -27.00
CA LEU A 212 30.52 15.32 -25.61
C LEU A 212 29.26 15.05 -24.72
N SER A 213 28.22 15.87 -24.85
CA SER A 213 26.99 15.71 -24.08
C SER A 213 26.29 14.37 -24.38
N ARG A 214 26.29 13.98 -25.67
CA ARG A 214 25.74 12.70 -26.12
C ARG A 214 26.49 11.51 -25.52
N ARG A 215 27.82 11.54 -25.58
CA ARG A 215 28.67 10.47 -25.05
C ARG A 215 28.56 10.34 -23.53
N ILE A 216 28.54 11.45 -22.80
CA ILE A 216 28.29 11.42 -21.34
C ILE A 216 26.97 10.68 -21.03
N GLY A 217 25.90 11.00 -21.77
CA GLY A 217 24.62 10.33 -21.56
C GLY A 217 24.65 8.84 -21.90
N GLU A 218 25.42 8.43 -22.92
CA GLU A 218 25.57 7.02 -23.28
C GLU A 218 26.37 6.22 -22.24
N ASP A 219 27.44 6.80 -21.72
CA ASP A 219 28.37 6.15 -20.80
C ASP A 219 27.88 6.21 -19.32
N LEU A 220 26.87 7.02 -19.02
CA LEU A 220 26.31 7.18 -17.66
C LEU A 220 25.78 5.85 -17.12
N ASP A 221 26.35 5.36 -16.00
CA ASP A 221 25.94 4.14 -15.32
C ASP A 221 25.02 4.43 -14.13
N LEU A 222 23.70 4.33 -14.36
CA LEU A 222 22.69 4.56 -13.30
C LEU A 222 22.67 3.48 -12.23
N ALA A 223 23.07 2.24 -12.53
CA ALA A 223 23.15 1.20 -11.50
C ALA A 223 24.30 1.49 -10.53
N ARG A 224 25.45 1.96 -11.02
CA ARG A 224 26.56 2.42 -10.19
C ARG A 224 26.20 3.63 -9.35
N VAL A 225 25.50 4.62 -9.91
CA VAL A 225 24.98 5.77 -9.17
C VAL A 225 24.04 5.33 -8.03
N LEU A 226 23.10 4.43 -8.32
CA LEU A 226 22.16 3.90 -7.31
C LEU A 226 22.87 3.07 -6.24
N ASN A 227 23.86 2.26 -6.61
CA ASN A 227 24.66 1.49 -5.66
C ASN A 227 25.34 2.41 -4.63
N ARG A 228 26.00 3.48 -5.09
CA ARG A 228 26.67 4.45 -4.21
C ARG A 228 25.66 5.25 -3.36
N ALA A 229 24.55 5.67 -3.95
CA ALA A 229 23.53 6.45 -3.27
C ALA A 229 22.78 5.65 -2.18
N SER A 230 22.48 4.39 -2.44
CA SER A 230 21.70 3.54 -1.56
C SER A 230 22.44 3.03 -0.32
N GLN A 231 23.75 3.22 -0.27
CA GLN A 231 24.51 2.84 0.92
C GLN A 231 23.92 3.52 2.17
N LYS A 232 23.64 2.72 3.18
CA LYS A 232 23.01 3.11 4.45
C LYS A 232 21.52 3.49 4.36
N TRP A 233 20.83 3.25 3.25
CA TRP A 233 19.38 3.39 3.25
C TRP A 233 18.74 2.28 4.09
N ASP A 234 17.95 2.67 5.08
CA ASP A 234 17.24 1.76 5.97
C ASP A 234 15.74 2.02 5.83
N GLY A 235 15.03 1.10 5.19
CA GLY A 235 13.60 1.25 4.93
C GLY A 235 13.10 0.39 3.77
N GLY A 236 11.82 0.57 3.44
CA GLY A 236 11.19 -0.03 2.27
C GLY A 236 10.99 1.01 1.18
N TYR A 237 11.36 0.71 -0.06
CA TYR A 237 11.25 1.70 -1.13
C TYR A 237 11.08 1.11 -2.53
N VAL A 238 10.30 1.83 -3.33
CA VAL A 238 10.32 1.81 -4.79
C VAL A 238 10.53 3.23 -5.26
N LEU A 239 11.58 3.46 -6.05
CA LEU A 239 11.96 4.76 -6.58
C LEU A 239 11.82 4.76 -8.10
N CYS A 240 11.21 5.82 -8.64
CA CYS A 240 11.13 6.08 -10.06
C CYS A 240 11.87 7.38 -10.33
N GLY A 241 12.96 7.32 -11.10
CA GLY A 241 13.78 8.46 -11.47
C GLY A 241 13.85 8.65 -12.99
N VAL A 242 13.80 9.90 -13.41
CA VAL A 242 13.93 10.30 -14.81
C VAL A 242 15.01 11.35 -14.91
N ILE A 243 16.03 11.06 -15.73
CA ILE A 243 17.14 11.95 -16.01
C ILE A 243 16.78 12.86 -17.18
N GLY A 244 17.26 14.11 -17.15
CA GLY A 244 16.94 15.09 -18.18
C GLY A 244 17.44 14.75 -19.58
N ASN A 245 18.44 13.87 -19.71
CA ASN A 245 18.88 13.37 -21.03
C ASN A 245 17.91 12.33 -21.63
N GLY A 246 16.92 11.84 -20.85
CA GLY A 246 15.96 10.83 -21.29
C GLY A 246 16.23 9.41 -20.81
N ASP A 247 17.27 9.20 -20.00
CA ASP A 247 17.44 7.95 -19.24
C ASP A 247 16.44 7.91 -18.08
N ALA A 248 16.05 6.72 -17.66
CA ALA A 248 15.17 6.52 -16.50
C ALA A 248 15.55 5.27 -15.73
N PHE A 249 15.13 5.20 -14.49
CA PHE A 249 15.25 4.00 -13.67
C PHE A 249 14.03 3.79 -12.76
N VAL A 250 13.78 2.52 -12.45
CA VAL A 250 12.88 2.14 -11.37
C VAL A 250 13.61 1.14 -10.49
N ALA A 251 13.88 1.54 -9.24
CA ALA A 251 14.69 0.77 -8.30
C ALA A 251 13.83 0.30 -7.10
N ARG A 252 14.08 -0.91 -6.62
CA ARG A 252 13.34 -1.53 -5.51
C ARG A 252 14.26 -1.93 -4.36
N ASP A 253 13.80 -1.76 -3.13
CA ASP A 253 14.53 -2.12 -1.91
C ASP A 253 15.02 -3.58 -1.90
N PRO A 254 16.11 -3.88 -1.17
CA PRO A 254 16.75 -5.20 -1.21
C PRO A 254 15.91 -6.34 -0.63
N SER A 255 14.91 -6.06 0.22
CA SER A 255 13.99 -7.06 0.78
C SER A 255 12.67 -7.14 0.00
N GLY A 256 12.46 -6.25 -1.00
CA GLY A 256 11.24 -6.20 -1.80
C GLY A 256 10.00 -5.88 -0.97
N ILE A 257 10.14 -4.99 0.02
CA ILE A 257 9.07 -4.60 0.94
C ILE A 257 7.90 -4.00 0.16
N ARG A 258 8.20 -3.06 -0.77
CA ARG A 258 7.19 -2.38 -1.58
C ARG A 258 6.97 -3.06 -2.92
N PRO A 259 5.73 -3.12 -3.44
CA PRO A 259 5.43 -3.72 -4.73
C PRO A 259 5.73 -2.77 -5.88
N CYS A 260 6.26 -3.31 -6.97
CA CYS A 260 6.41 -2.64 -8.24
C CYS A 260 6.39 -3.64 -9.39
N HIS A 261 5.61 -3.33 -10.41
CA HIS A 261 5.41 -4.18 -11.58
C HIS A 261 5.70 -3.39 -12.85
N TRP A 262 6.08 -4.11 -13.90
CA TRP A 262 6.39 -3.50 -15.19
C TRP A 262 6.16 -4.45 -16.35
N PHE A 263 6.00 -3.89 -17.51
CA PHE A 263 6.01 -4.60 -18.79
C PHE A 263 6.69 -3.78 -19.87
N GLN A 264 7.06 -4.43 -20.95
CA GLN A 264 7.60 -3.79 -22.15
C GLN A 264 7.10 -4.49 -23.39
N ASN A 265 6.93 -3.71 -24.45
CA ASN A 265 6.82 -4.18 -25.84
C ASN A 265 7.68 -3.30 -26.74
N ASP A 266 7.49 -3.35 -28.07
CA ASP A 266 8.22 -2.55 -29.05
C ASP A 266 7.86 -1.05 -29.08
N GLU A 267 6.78 -0.65 -28.40
CA GLU A 267 6.23 0.71 -28.38
C GLU A 267 6.41 1.43 -27.05
N VAL A 268 6.35 0.68 -25.94
CA VAL A 268 6.28 1.28 -24.60
C VAL A 268 6.91 0.40 -23.54
N VAL A 269 7.48 1.06 -22.53
CA VAL A 269 7.79 0.47 -21.22
C VAL A 269 6.94 1.18 -20.19
N ALA A 270 6.25 0.44 -19.33
CA ALA A 270 5.41 1.03 -18.29
C ALA A 270 5.58 0.31 -16.95
N PHE A 271 5.47 1.11 -15.87
CA PHE A 271 5.57 0.67 -14.49
C PHE A 271 4.35 1.15 -13.69
N ALA A 272 3.96 0.34 -12.73
CA ALA A 272 2.96 0.71 -11.72
C ALA A 272 3.25 -0.02 -10.40
N SER A 273 2.74 0.52 -9.29
CA SER A 273 2.83 -0.17 -8.00
C SER A 273 2.09 -1.50 -8.01
N GLU A 274 1.04 -1.64 -8.82
CA GLU A 274 0.20 -2.83 -8.89
C GLU A 274 0.12 -3.41 -10.30
N ARG A 275 -0.01 -4.74 -10.40
CA ARG A 275 -0.14 -5.47 -11.67
C ARG A 275 -1.46 -5.18 -12.42
N PRO A 276 -2.65 -5.19 -11.77
CA PRO A 276 -3.92 -5.01 -12.48
C PRO A 276 -4.06 -3.69 -13.27
N PRO A 277 -3.55 -2.53 -12.80
CA PRO A 277 -3.53 -1.31 -13.60
C PRO A 277 -2.81 -1.48 -14.94
N LEU A 278 -1.64 -2.12 -14.96
CA LEU A 278 -0.89 -2.40 -16.19
C LEU A 278 -1.69 -3.30 -17.13
N MET A 279 -2.23 -4.41 -16.60
CA MET A 279 -3.04 -5.35 -17.37
C MET A 279 -4.24 -4.65 -18.02
N THR A 280 -4.99 -3.87 -17.26
CA THR A 280 -6.20 -3.20 -17.75
C THR A 280 -5.90 -2.08 -18.76
N VAL A 281 -4.84 -1.30 -18.53
CA VAL A 281 -4.53 -0.11 -19.34
C VAL A 281 -3.89 -0.50 -20.69
N PHE A 282 -3.19 -1.62 -20.72
CA PHE A 282 -2.46 -2.07 -21.92
C PHE A 282 -2.97 -3.39 -22.52
N ASP A 283 -4.12 -3.90 -22.03
CA ASP A 283 -4.74 -5.17 -22.47
C ASP A 283 -3.78 -6.37 -22.41
N LEU A 284 -3.16 -6.55 -21.21
CA LEU A 284 -2.14 -7.56 -20.99
C LEU A 284 -2.69 -8.79 -20.23
N GLY A 285 -2.12 -9.94 -20.50
CA GLY A 285 -2.25 -11.11 -19.66
C GLY A 285 -1.39 -11.02 -18.39
N ALA A 286 -1.69 -11.84 -17.39
CA ALA A 286 -0.92 -11.85 -16.14
C ALA A 286 0.56 -12.23 -16.33
N GLY A 287 0.86 -13.05 -17.35
CA GLY A 287 2.22 -13.48 -17.71
C GLY A 287 3.07 -12.42 -18.38
N ASP A 288 2.45 -11.35 -18.92
CA ASP A 288 3.15 -10.27 -19.61
C ASP A 288 3.75 -9.25 -18.64
N VAL A 289 3.24 -9.22 -17.40
CA VAL A 289 3.64 -8.25 -16.37
C VAL A 289 4.63 -8.90 -15.40
N ARG A 290 5.79 -8.29 -15.25
CA ARG A 290 6.88 -8.73 -14.38
C ARG A 290 6.91 -7.90 -13.09
N GLU A 291 7.43 -8.49 -12.03
CA GLU A 291 7.77 -7.77 -10.79
C GLU A 291 9.22 -7.29 -10.88
N VAL A 292 9.53 -6.06 -10.45
CA VAL A 292 10.91 -5.60 -10.29
C VAL A 292 11.54 -6.41 -9.15
N ARG A 293 12.70 -7.03 -9.41
CA ARG A 293 13.38 -7.88 -8.42
C ARG A 293 13.89 -7.06 -7.23
N PRO A 294 13.86 -7.62 -6.00
CA PRO A 294 14.48 -6.99 -4.84
C PRO A 294 15.96 -6.68 -5.07
N GLY A 295 16.43 -5.49 -4.64
CA GLY A 295 17.80 -5.03 -4.84
C GLY A 295 18.17 -4.66 -6.27
N HIS A 296 17.21 -4.68 -7.19
CA HIS A 296 17.45 -4.39 -8.61
C HIS A 296 16.81 -3.08 -9.04
N ALA A 297 17.39 -2.50 -10.08
CA ALA A 297 16.85 -1.39 -10.83
C ALA A 297 16.62 -1.79 -12.29
N VAL A 298 15.46 -1.48 -12.83
CA VAL A 298 15.23 -1.51 -14.27
C VAL A 298 15.68 -0.16 -14.82
N VAL A 299 16.74 -0.16 -15.61
CA VAL A 299 17.33 1.01 -16.25
C VAL A 299 16.88 1.08 -17.70
N ILE A 300 16.38 2.24 -18.11
CA ILE A 300 15.94 2.53 -19.46
C ILE A 300 16.84 3.64 -20.00
N LYS A 301 17.66 3.33 -20.98
CA LYS A 301 18.52 4.32 -21.64
C LYS A 301 17.70 5.16 -22.63
N ARG A 302 18.15 6.37 -22.91
CA ARG A 302 17.53 7.29 -23.89
C ARG A 302 17.19 6.60 -25.21
N ARG A 303 18.06 5.72 -25.72
CA ARG A 303 17.89 4.98 -26.98
C ARG A 303 16.86 3.84 -26.89
N GLY A 304 16.26 3.60 -25.73
CA GLY A 304 15.26 2.55 -25.53
C GLY A 304 15.82 1.19 -25.13
N THR A 305 17.13 1.07 -24.90
CA THR A 305 17.72 -0.15 -24.30
C THR A 305 17.26 -0.28 -22.85
N ILE A 306 16.78 -1.47 -22.48
CA ILE A 306 16.25 -1.76 -21.15
C ILE A 306 17.03 -2.90 -20.54
N SER A 307 17.46 -2.73 -19.31
CA SER A 307 18.15 -3.76 -18.52
C SER A 307 17.70 -3.75 -17.08
N GLU A 308 17.52 -4.91 -16.48
CA GLU A 308 17.32 -5.06 -15.04
C GLU A 308 18.65 -5.43 -14.40
N GLN A 309 19.20 -4.54 -13.56
CA GLN A 309 20.54 -4.64 -12.99
C GLN A 309 20.47 -4.64 -11.45
N GLU A 310 21.30 -5.46 -10.82
CA GLU A 310 21.48 -5.40 -9.37
C GLU A 310 22.28 -4.14 -9.02
N PHE A 311 21.72 -3.29 -8.13
CA PHE A 311 22.42 -2.13 -7.59
C PHE A 311 22.77 -2.30 -6.11
N THR A 312 22.11 -3.23 -5.42
CA THR A 312 22.45 -3.63 -4.05
C THR A 312 22.12 -5.12 -3.87
N PRO A 313 22.92 -5.88 -3.10
CA PRO A 313 22.65 -7.29 -2.89
C PRO A 313 21.24 -7.53 -2.36
N ALA A 314 20.52 -8.45 -2.99
CA ALA A 314 19.20 -8.84 -2.51
C ALA A 314 19.29 -9.51 -1.14
N LEU A 315 18.40 -9.13 -0.23
CA LEU A 315 18.23 -9.73 1.09
C LEU A 315 17.08 -10.74 1.07
N PRO A 316 16.90 -11.54 2.14
CA PRO A 316 15.72 -12.38 2.27
C PRO A 316 14.44 -11.58 2.02
N ARG A 317 13.57 -12.13 1.20
CA ARG A 317 12.32 -11.44 0.81
C ARG A 317 11.45 -11.19 2.05
N ALA A 318 11.03 -9.94 2.23
CA ALA A 318 10.12 -9.50 3.28
C ALA A 318 9.03 -8.58 2.69
N SER A 319 8.45 -9.01 1.56
CA SER A 319 7.36 -8.27 0.93
C SER A 319 6.18 -8.14 1.89
N CYS A 320 5.61 -6.94 1.98
CA CYS A 320 4.55 -6.58 2.90
C CYS A 320 3.32 -7.49 2.73
N SER A 321 2.95 -8.24 3.78
CA SER A 321 1.74 -9.07 3.78
C SER A 321 0.46 -8.23 3.80
N PHE A 322 0.50 -7.02 4.35
CA PHE A 322 -0.64 -6.12 4.39
C PHE A 322 -1.06 -5.63 3.00
N GLU A 323 -0.13 -5.59 2.04
CA GLU A 323 -0.45 -5.38 0.62
C GLU A 323 -1.44 -6.44 0.11
N ARG A 324 -1.30 -7.68 0.54
CA ARG A 324 -2.15 -8.80 0.11
C ARG A 324 -3.48 -8.83 0.86
N ILE A 325 -3.46 -8.50 2.15
CA ILE A 325 -4.66 -8.47 3.00
C ILE A 325 -5.56 -7.29 2.61
N TYR A 326 -4.98 -6.09 2.43
CA TYR A 326 -5.75 -4.85 2.39
C TYR A 326 -5.43 -3.92 1.21
N PHE A 327 -4.16 -3.45 1.04
CA PHE A 327 -3.86 -2.30 0.18
C PHE A 327 -4.03 -2.56 -1.32
N SER A 328 -3.48 -3.64 -1.82
CA SER A 328 -3.51 -3.94 -3.24
C SER A 328 -4.90 -4.36 -3.71
N ARG A 329 -5.18 -4.12 -4.98
CA ARG A 329 -6.48 -4.39 -5.59
C ARG A 329 -6.80 -5.88 -5.59
N GLY A 330 -7.99 -6.23 -5.12
CA GLY A 330 -8.46 -7.62 -5.03
C GLY A 330 -8.81 -8.28 -6.37
N ASN A 331 -8.73 -7.56 -7.49
CA ASN A 331 -8.93 -8.12 -8.84
C ASN A 331 -7.64 -8.68 -9.47
N ASP A 332 -6.51 -8.68 -8.73
CA ASP A 332 -5.36 -9.50 -9.06
C ASP A 332 -5.64 -10.96 -8.73
N ILE A 333 -5.40 -11.89 -9.66
CA ILE A 333 -5.77 -13.31 -9.47
C ILE A 333 -5.04 -13.97 -8.29
N GLU A 334 -3.79 -13.59 -8.03
CA GLU A 334 -3.04 -14.13 -6.88
C GLU A 334 -3.61 -13.58 -5.58
N ILE A 335 -3.83 -12.25 -5.50
CA ILE A 335 -4.44 -11.59 -4.34
C ILE A 335 -5.85 -12.13 -4.09
N TYR A 336 -6.62 -12.35 -5.13
CA TYR A 336 -7.96 -12.92 -5.05
C TYR A 336 -7.94 -14.29 -4.38
N ARG A 337 -7.06 -15.20 -4.85
CA ARG A 337 -6.89 -16.54 -4.28
C ARG A 337 -6.35 -16.51 -2.85
N GLU A 338 -5.39 -15.63 -2.56
CA GLU A 338 -4.82 -15.47 -1.22
C GLU A 338 -5.88 -14.97 -0.23
N ARG A 339 -6.70 -13.97 -0.62
CA ARG A 339 -7.81 -13.51 0.24
C ARG A 339 -8.85 -14.59 0.47
N GLN A 340 -9.17 -15.40 -0.56
CA GLN A 340 -10.03 -16.58 -0.36
C GLN A 340 -9.40 -17.57 0.62
N ALA A 341 -8.10 -17.84 0.50
CA ALA A 341 -7.39 -18.75 1.41
C ALA A 341 -7.37 -18.21 2.85
N LEU A 342 -7.16 -16.90 3.04
CA LEU A 342 -7.25 -16.25 4.36
C LEU A 342 -8.61 -16.49 5.03
N GLY A 343 -9.69 -16.26 4.28
CA GLY A 343 -11.04 -16.50 4.82
C GLY A 343 -11.32 -17.98 5.06
N GLY A 344 -10.93 -18.84 4.12
CA GLY A 344 -11.14 -20.29 4.23
C GLY A 344 -10.41 -20.90 5.42
N GLY A 345 -9.21 -20.42 5.74
CA GLY A 345 -8.42 -20.87 6.89
C GLY A 345 -9.08 -20.61 8.25
N LEU A 346 -10.04 -19.69 8.31
CA LEU A 346 -10.76 -19.33 9.54
C LEU A 346 -12.00 -20.20 9.81
N ALA A 347 -12.39 -21.08 8.88
CA ALA A 347 -13.63 -21.84 9.00
C ALA A 347 -13.72 -22.68 10.29
N GLY A 348 -12.62 -23.30 10.72
CA GLY A 348 -12.59 -24.08 11.96
C GLY A 348 -12.84 -23.25 13.22
N GLN A 349 -12.24 -22.07 13.32
CA GLN A 349 -12.44 -21.15 14.44
C GLN A 349 -13.87 -20.60 14.46
N VAL A 350 -14.41 -20.25 13.29
CA VAL A 350 -15.80 -19.77 13.13
C VAL A 350 -16.79 -20.85 13.57
N LEU A 351 -16.61 -22.09 13.15
CA LEU A 351 -17.47 -23.21 13.55
C LEU A 351 -17.47 -23.44 15.07
N LYS A 352 -16.30 -23.30 15.70
CA LYS A 352 -16.19 -23.35 17.16
C LYS A 352 -16.95 -22.21 17.82
N ALA A 353 -16.83 -20.98 17.31
CA ALA A 353 -17.47 -19.80 17.89
C ALA A 353 -19.00 -19.81 17.81
N ILE A 354 -19.57 -20.52 16.83
CA ILE A 354 -21.03 -20.68 16.67
C ILE A 354 -21.54 -22.03 17.18
N ASP A 355 -20.71 -22.82 17.88
CA ASP A 355 -21.05 -24.17 18.38
C ASP A 355 -21.63 -25.09 17.28
N ARG A 356 -21.17 -24.94 16.04
CA ARG A 356 -21.71 -25.62 14.84
C ARG A 356 -23.23 -25.43 14.62
N ASN A 357 -23.81 -24.37 15.17
CA ASN A 357 -25.21 -24.04 15.00
C ASN A 357 -25.46 -23.40 13.62
N TRP A 358 -25.66 -24.24 12.60
CA TRP A 358 -25.94 -23.80 11.24
C TRP A 358 -27.32 -23.13 11.08
N ALA A 359 -28.33 -23.63 11.81
CA ALA A 359 -29.70 -23.19 11.68
C ALA A 359 -29.92 -21.74 12.13
N ASP A 360 -29.23 -21.36 13.21
CA ASP A 360 -29.35 -20.05 13.83
C ASP A 360 -28.10 -19.22 13.65
N THR A 361 -27.49 -19.28 12.46
CA THR A 361 -26.32 -18.45 12.14
C THR A 361 -26.47 -17.80 10.77
N VAL A 362 -26.22 -16.48 10.74
CA VAL A 362 -26.15 -15.67 9.52
C VAL A 362 -24.71 -15.22 9.31
N PHE A 363 -24.24 -15.36 8.08
CA PHE A 363 -22.90 -14.95 7.67
C PHE A 363 -22.97 -13.73 6.76
N GLY A 364 -22.13 -12.74 7.02
CA GLY A 364 -21.98 -11.54 6.22
C GLY A 364 -20.53 -11.03 6.25
N PHE A 365 -20.32 -9.87 5.66
CA PHE A 365 -19.01 -9.22 5.66
C PHE A 365 -19.13 -7.70 5.76
N ILE A 366 -18.05 -7.06 6.16
CA ILE A 366 -17.93 -5.60 6.21
C ILE A 366 -17.35 -5.13 4.87
N PRO A 367 -18.13 -4.39 4.06
CA PRO A 367 -17.66 -3.96 2.74
C PRO A 367 -16.48 -2.96 2.86
N ASN A 368 -15.51 -2.95 1.87
CA ASN A 368 -15.52 -3.74 0.64
C ASN A 368 -14.43 -4.82 0.62
N THR A 369 -13.30 -4.61 1.31
CA THR A 369 -12.06 -5.42 1.16
C THR A 369 -12.24 -6.85 1.64
N ALA A 370 -13.06 -7.05 2.66
CA ALA A 370 -13.34 -8.36 3.25
C ALA A 370 -14.17 -9.31 2.36
N GLU A 371 -14.80 -8.81 1.28
CA GLU A 371 -15.73 -9.57 0.45
C GLU A 371 -15.11 -10.86 -0.12
N VAL A 372 -13.91 -10.76 -0.68
CA VAL A 372 -13.24 -11.92 -1.30
C VAL A 372 -12.89 -12.98 -0.24
N ALA A 373 -12.43 -12.56 0.93
CA ALA A 373 -12.15 -13.47 2.04
C ALA A 373 -13.43 -14.12 2.57
N TYR A 374 -14.53 -13.37 2.62
CA TYR A 374 -15.84 -13.92 2.95
C TYR A 374 -16.26 -15.03 1.98
N TYR A 375 -16.06 -14.86 0.67
CA TYR A 375 -16.35 -15.96 -0.28
C TYR A 375 -15.49 -17.19 -0.02
N GLY A 376 -14.24 -17.01 0.38
CA GLY A 376 -13.36 -18.11 0.78
C GLY A 376 -13.86 -18.83 2.04
N LEU A 377 -14.26 -18.08 3.07
CA LEU A 377 -14.87 -18.63 4.28
C LEU A 377 -16.14 -19.42 3.95
N MET A 378 -17.07 -18.83 3.19
CA MET A 378 -18.32 -19.49 2.81
C MET A 378 -18.08 -20.75 1.99
N SER A 379 -17.09 -20.77 1.11
CA SER A 379 -16.70 -21.96 0.35
C SER A 379 -16.23 -23.09 1.27
N ALA A 380 -15.37 -22.75 2.26
CA ALA A 380 -14.87 -23.71 3.24
C ALA A 380 -16.00 -24.24 4.17
N LEU A 381 -16.86 -23.36 4.68
CA LEU A 381 -18.00 -23.73 5.52
C LEU A 381 -18.98 -24.66 4.77
N ARG A 382 -19.30 -24.32 3.51
CA ARG A 382 -20.17 -25.17 2.66
C ARG A 382 -19.56 -26.54 2.41
N LYS A 383 -18.23 -26.64 2.26
CA LYS A 383 -17.54 -27.91 2.13
C LYS A 383 -17.69 -28.76 3.39
N VAL A 384 -17.46 -28.18 4.57
CA VAL A 384 -17.65 -28.87 5.86
C VAL A 384 -19.08 -29.33 6.01
N ARG A 385 -20.05 -28.45 5.78
CA ARG A 385 -21.48 -28.80 5.89
C ARG A 385 -21.89 -29.91 4.94
N ARG A 386 -21.43 -29.86 3.70
CA ARG A 386 -21.66 -30.93 2.72
C ARG A 386 -21.15 -32.29 3.20
N ASP A 387 -19.95 -32.30 3.80
CA ASP A 387 -19.34 -33.55 4.27
C ASP A 387 -20.09 -34.10 5.50
N GLU A 388 -20.61 -33.22 6.40
CA GLU A 388 -21.50 -33.59 7.50
C GLU A 388 -22.83 -34.16 6.99
N VAL A 389 -23.48 -33.50 6.06
CA VAL A 389 -24.75 -33.93 5.45
C VAL A 389 -24.59 -35.28 4.74
N LYS A 390 -23.50 -35.43 3.98
CA LYS A 390 -23.19 -36.71 3.30
C LYS A 390 -23.02 -37.85 4.32
N ALA A 391 -22.33 -37.61 5.43
CA ALA A 391 -22.17 -38.62 6.48
C ALA A 391 -23.52 -39.00 7.10
N ALA A 392 -24.34 -38.00 7.43
CA ALA A 392 -25.67 -38.23 8.01
C ALA A 392 -26.63 -38.97 7.08
N ILE A 393 -26.63 -38.65 5.77
CA ILE A 393 -27.43 -39.38 4.78
C ILE A 393 -26.99 -40.85 4.68
N LEU A 394 -25.67 -41.11 4.64
CA LEU A 394 -25.15 -42.48 4.55
C LEU A 394 -25.49 -43.30 5.82
N GLU A 395 -25.44 -42.67 6.98
CA GLU A 395 -25.82 -43.28 8.26
C GLU A 395 -27.32 -43.60 8.30
N ALA A 396 -28.20 -42.65 7.98
CA ALA A 396 -29.64 -42.82 7.91
C ALA A 396 -30.03 -43.90 6.90
N SER A 397 -29.38 -43.94 5.73
CA SER A 397 -29.60 -44.98 4.72
C SER A 397 -29.25 -46.36 5.22
N ARG A 398 -28.13 -46.52 5.93
CA ARG A 398 -27.73 -47.82 6.53
C ARG A 398 -28.68 -48.28 7.64
N ALA A 399 -29.24 -47.34 8.39
CA ALA A 399 -30.21 -47.60 9.44
C ALA A 399 -31.64 -47.82 8.93
N GLY A 400 -31.87 -47.70 7.60
CA GLY A 400 -33.20 -47.82 6.99
C GLY A 400 -34.18 -46.67 7.36
N GLY A 401 -33.65 -45.55 7.91
CA GLY A 401 -34.44 -44.40 8.35
C GLY A 401 -34.38 -43.20 7.39
N LEU A 402 -33.98 -43.37 6.18
CA LEU A 402 -33.89 -42.27 5.20
C LEU A 402 -35.27 -41.91 4.66
N THR A 403 -35.81 -40.76 5.06
CA THR A 403 -37.10 -40.21 4.59
C THR A 403 -36.88 -38.95 3.77
N GLU A 404 -37.88 -38.56 2.97
CA GLU A 404 -37.86 -37.33 2.18
C GLU A 404 -37.73 -36.07 3.09
N GLU A 405 -38.49 -36.08 4.23
CA GLU A 405 -38.41 -35.00 5.21
C GLU A 405 -37.02 -34.87 5.83
N LEU A 406 -36.34 -36.00 6.12
CA LEU A 406 -34.99 -36.00 6.66
C LEU A 406 -34.00 -35.48 5.62
N LEU A 407 -34.17 -35.84 4.34
CA LEU A 407 -33.34 -35.32 3.24
C LEU A 407 -33.50 -33.80 3.09
N ASP A 408 -34.72 -33.29 3.09
CA ASP A 408 -35.01 -31.87 2.99
C ASP A 408 -34.41 -31.11 4.19
N ASP A 409 -34.52 -31.65 5.37
CA ASP A 409 -33.95 -31.05 6.58
C ASP A 409 -32.40 -30.99 6.50
N LEU A 410 -31.77 -32.08 6.09
CA LEU A 410 -30.32 -32.15 5.99
C LEU A 410 -29.76 -31.26 4.86
N ILE A 411 -30.42 -31.21 3.70
CA ILE A 411 -29.92 -30.54 2.51
C ILE A 411 -30.34 -29.07 2.47
N LEU A 412 -31.59 -28.74 2.79
CA LEU A 412 -32.14 -27.40 2.57
C LEU A 412 -32.16 -26.52 3.82
N ARG A 413 -32.60 -27.03 4.98
CA ARG A 413 -32.89 -26.20 6.14
C ARG A 413 -31.64 -25.72 6.91
N ASN A 414 -30.57 -26.48 6.87
CA ASN A 414 -29.35 -26.21 7.65
C ASN A 414 -28.15 -25.80 6.79
N TRP A 415 -28.40 -25.23 5.62
CA TRP A 415 -27.32 -24.71 4.77
C TRP A 415 -26.85 -23.34 5.30
N PRO A 416 -25.52 -23.02 5.23
CA PRO A 416 -25.01 -21.76 5.73
C PRO A 416 -25.72 -20.55 5.09
N ARG A 417 -26.42 -19.76 5.91
CA ARG A 417 -27.19 -18.58 5.46
C ARG A 417 -26.25 -17.42 5.18
N SER A 418 -26.23 -16.96 3.94
CA SER A 418 -25.34 -15.88 3.44
C SER A 418 -26.20 -14.65 3.15
N GLU A 419 -25.98 -13.56 3.89
CA GLU A 419 -26.76 -12.33 3.76
C GLU A 419 -25.88 -11.09 3.61
N LYS A 420 -26.32 -10.12 2.82
CA LYS A 420 -25.69 -8.81 2.75
C LYS A 420 -26.18 -7.94 3.92
N VAL A 421 -25.67 -8.22 5.11
CA VAL A 421 -26.11 -7.55 6.34
C VAL A 421 -25.65 -6.09 6.38
N VAL A 422 -24.44 -5.79 5.89
CA VAL A 422 -23.85 -4.45 5.93
C VAL A 422 -23.68 -3.91 4.51
N SER A 423 -24.11 -2.68 4.29
CA SER A 423 -23.90 -1.93 3.05
C SER A 423 -23.14 -0.63 3.35
N LYS A 424 -22.27 -0.22 2.43
CA LYS A 424 -21.50 1.02 2.56
C LYS A 424 -22.09 2.10 1.67
N ASP A 425 -22.49 3.25 2.24
CA ASP A 425 -22.90 4.41 1.47
C ASP A 425 -21.68 5.26 1.07
N ILE A 426 -21.38 5.30 -0.24
CA ILE A 426 -20.21 5.99 -0.80
C ILE A 426 -20.43 7.52 -0.87
N LYS A 427 -21.67 8.01 -0.90
CA LYS A 427 -21.98 9.44 -1.11
C LYS A 427 -21.57 10.35 0.04
N LEU A 428 -21.47 9.81 1.27
CA LEU A 428 -21.09 10.59 2.47
C LEU A 428 -19.61 11.02 2.50
N ARG A 429 -18.74 10.49 1.62
CA ARG A 429 -17.32 10.85 1.59
C ARG A 429 -17.01 12.24 1.05
N THR A 430 -17.88 12.84 0.26
CA THR A 430 -17.59 14.04 -0.55
C THR A 430 -17.89 15.37 0.14
N PHE A 431 -18.63 15.39 1.25
CA PHE A 431 -19.17 16.66 1.79
C PHE A 431 -18.47 17.23 3.03
N ILE A 432 -17.49 16.55 3.68
CA ILE A 432 -17.06 16.96 5.01
C ILE A 432 -15.56 17.03 5.17
N SER A 433 -15.08 18.26 5.41
CA SER A 433 -13.67 18.63 5.58
C SER A 433 -13.23 18.78 7.05
N GLN A 434 -14.13 18.77 8.04
CA GLN A 434 -13.79 18.97 9.45
C GLN A 434 -13.75 17.67 10.26
N GLU A 435 -12.69 17.49 11.06
CA GLU A 435 -12.42 16.27 11.84
C GLU A 435 -13.49 15.96 12.91
N SER A 436 -14.09 16.98 13.52
CA SER A 436 -15.18 16.84 14.49
C SER A 436 -16.48 16.29 13.87
N MET A 437 -16.81 16.72 12.65
CA MET A 437 -17.95 16.19 11.89
C MET A 437 -17.66 14.78 11.32
N ARG A 438 -16.41 14.45 10.99
CA ARG A 438 -16.03 13.08 10.56
C ARG A 438 -16.37 12.05 11.61
N ASN A 439 -16.20 12.36 12.89
CA ASN A 439 -16.49 11.45 14.00
C ASN A 439 -18.00 11.20 14.19
N GLN A 440 -18.85 12.21 13.96
CA GLN A 440 -20.31 12.04 14.02
C GLN A 440 -20.84 11.28 12.79
N LEU A 441 -20.25 11.49 11.62
CA LEU A 441 -20.68 10.85 10.38
C LEU A 441 -20.10 9.44 10.18
N ALA A 442 -19.05 9.07 10.90
CA ALA A 442 -18.55 7.70 10.90
C ALA A 442 -19.62 6.66 11.25
N SER A 443 -20.61 7.04 12.07
CA SER A 443 -21.75 6.18 12.41
C SER A 443 -22.78 6.01 11.28
N HIS A 444 -22.70 6.82 10.22
CA HIS A 444 -23.63 6.82 9.08
C HIS A 444 -22.98 6.35 7.75
N VAL A 445 -21.73 5.91 7.80
CA VAL A 445 -21.01 5.40 6.61
C VAL A 445 -21.55 4.03 6.20
N TYR A 446 -22.13 3.30 7.13
CA TYR A 446 -22.66 1.96 6.91
C TYR A 446 -24.13 1.90 7.24
N ASP A 447 -24.89 1.21 6.41
CA ASP A 447 -26.27 0.83 6.61
C ASP A 447 -26.39 -0.67 6.83
N ILE A 448 -27.50 -1.09 7.43
CA ILE A 448 -27.81 -2.50 7.68
C ILE A 448 -29.10 -2.92 6.97
N THR A 449 -29.14 -4.17 6.56
CA THR A 449 -30.34 -4.79 6.00
C THR A 449 -31.19 -5.34 7.15
N TYR A 450 -32.23 -4.59 7.51
CA TYR A 450 -33.18 -5.04 8.53
C TYR A 450 -33.95 -6.29 8.08
N GLY A 451 -34.22 -7.22 9.00
CA GLY A 451 -34.92 -8.47 8.70
C GLY A 451 -34.03 -9.61 8.21
N SER A 452 -32.74 -9.36 7.95
CA SER A 452 -31.77 -10.39 7.57
C SER A 452 -31.35 -11.31 8.73
N VAL A 453 -31.58 -10.86 9.98
CA VAL A 453 -31.22 -11.55 11.23
C VAL A 453 -32.47 -11.71 12.08
N ARG A 454 -32.74 -12.91 12.61
CA ARG A 454 -33.82 -13.17 13.58
C ARG A 454 -33.39 -12.70 14.97
N ALA A 455 -34.05 -11.66 15.45
CA ALA A 455 -33.72 -11.01 16.71
C ALA A 455 -33.80 -12.00 17.91
N GLY A 456 -32.76 -11.99 18.74
CA GLY A 456 -32.65 -12.87 19.93
C GLY A 456 -32.34 -14.35 19.62
N VAL A 457 -32.32 -14.75 18.35
CA VAL A 457 -32.15 -16.15 17.94
C VAL A 457 -30.80 -16.34 17.21
N ASP A 458 -30.57 -15.58 16.16
CA ASP A 458 -29.44 -15.80 15.28
C ASP A 458 -28.08 -15.34 15.87
N ASN A 459 -27.06 -16.12 15.65
CA ASN A 459 -25.68 -15.64 15.68
C ASN A 459 -25.41 -14.85 14.39
N LEU A 460 -24.71 -13.75 14.49
CA LEU A 460 -24.29 -12.94 13.34
C LEU A 460 -22.76 -12.99 13.21
N VAL A 461 -22.29 -13.62 12.14
CA VAL A 461 -20.85 -13.70 11.80
C VAL A 461 -20.55 -12.69 10.71
N CYS A 462 -19.66 -11.72 10.99
CA CYS A 462 -19.22 -10.73 10.01
C CYS A 462 -17.71 -10.79 9.79
N VAL A 463 -17.30 -11.01 8.54
CA VAL A 463 -15.88 -10.99 8.15
C VAL A 463 -15.41 -9.56 7.91
N ASP A 464 -14.26 -9.21 8.49
CA ASP A 464 -13.53 -7.96 8.25
C ASP A 464 -12.11 -8.27 7.77
N ASP A 465 -11.46 -7.32 7.10
CA ASP A 465 -10.08 -7.50 6.63
C ASP A 465 -9.06 -7.41 7.77
N SER A 466 -9.20 -6.44 8.66
CA SER A 466 -8.27 -6.21 9.77
C SER A 466 -8.86 -5.31 10.85
N ILE A 467 -8.38 -5.48 12.08
CA ILE A 467 -8.74 -4.63 13.23
C ILE A 467 -7.45 -4.03 13.79
N VAL A 468 -7.29 -2.70 13.64
CA VAL A 468 -6.09 -1.97 14.08
C VAL A 468 -6.35 -1.27 15.42
N ARG A 469 -7.21 -0.24 15.39
CA ARG A 469 -7.52 0.61 16.56
C ARG A 469 -8.84 0.21 17.23
N GLY A 470 -9.66 -0.59 16.58
CA GLY A 470 -10.99 -0.97 17.04
C GLY A 470 -12.01 0.18 17.10
N THR A 471 -11.62 1.39 16.70
CA THR A 471 -12.46 2.60 16.82
C THR A 471 -13.66 2.54 15.90
N THR A 472 -13.47 2.16 14.64
CA THR A 472 -14.57 2.01 13.67
C THR A 472 -15.48 0.85 14.05
N LEU A 473 -14.88 -0.25 14.49
CA LEU A 473 -15.63 -1.41 14.97
C LEU A 473 -16.55 -1.01 16.14
N ARG A 474 -16.00 -0.32 17.15
CA ARG A 474 -16.72 0.10 18.36
C ARG A 474 -17.74 1.20 18.08
N ARG A 475 -17.37 2.26 17.34
CA ARG A 475 -18.19 3.46 17.16
C ARG A 475 -19.21 3.35 16.05
N SER A 476 -18.97 2.51 15.05
CA SER A 476 -19.82 2.38 13.85
C SER A 476 -20.38 0.96 13.71
N ILE A 477 -19.55 -0.02 13.39
CA ILE A 477 -20.00 -1.35 12.97
C ILE A 477 -20.81 -2.06 14.05
N LEU A 478 -20.25 -2.28 15.24
CA LEU A 478 -20.97 -2.96 16.32
C LEU A 478 -22.23 -2.20 16.75
N ARG A 479 -22.17 -0.86 16.71
CA ARG A 479 -23.32 -0.03 17.07
C ARG A 479 -24.51 -0.22 16.12
N ILE A 480 -24.27 -0.42 14.82
CA ILE A 480 -25.36 -0.70 13.87
C ILE A 480 -25.77 -2.17 13.92
N LEU A 481 -24.82 -3.12 14.05
CA LEU A 481 -25.14 -4.55 14.10
C LEU A 481 -25.98 -4.92 15.32
N THR A 482 -25.76 -4.28 16.48
CA THR A 482 -26.56 -4.52 17.69
C THR A 482 -28.03 -4.11 17.54
N ARG A 483 -28.37 -3.23 16.57
CA ARG A 483 -29.77 -2.88 16.25
C ARG A 483 -30.58 -4.04 15.66
N LEU A 484 -29.88 -5.03 15.05
CA LEU A 484 -30.52 -6.27 14.59
C LEU A 484 -30.86 -7.23 15.74
N ASN A 485 -30.40 -6.92 16.96
CA ASN A 485 -30.59 -7.69 18.15
C ASN A 485 -30.22 -9.19 18.00
N PRO A 486 -29.03 -9.55 17.44
CA PRO A 486 -28.62 -10.93 17.35
C PRO A 486 -28.35 -11.51 18.75
N ARG A 487 -28.37 -12.84 18.89
CA ARG A 487 -27.98 -13.53 20.14
C ARG A 487 -26.48 -13.31 20.43
N LYS A 488 -25.66 -13.43 19.41
CA LYS A 488 -24.19 -13.28 19.45
C LYS A 488 -23.70 -12.60 18.18
N ILE A 489 -22.67 -11.76 18.30
CA ILE A 489 -21.93 -11.18 17.18
C ILE A 489 -20.52 -11.77 17.19
N VAL A 490 -20.11 -12.36 16.06
CA VAL A 490 -18.75 -12.86 15.83
C VAL A 490 -18.12 -12.01 14.73
N ILE A 491 -17.09 -11.25 15.06
CA ILE A 491 -16.29 -10.52 14.08
C ILE A 491 -15.05 -11.34 13.74
N VAL A 492 -14.81 -11.56 12.46
CA VAL A 492 -13.76 -12.42 11.94
C VAL A 492 -12.75 -11.58 11.15
N SER A 493 -11.58 -11.32 11.74
CA SER A 493 -10.49 -10.60 11.08
C SER A 493 -9.63 -11.56 10.26
N THR A 494 -9.45 -11.26 8.96
CA THR A 494 -8.58 -12.05 8.08
C THR A 494 -7.09 -11.74 8.28
N ALA A 495 -6.77 -10.68 9.01
CA ALA A 495 -5.43 -10.37 9.51
C ALA A 495 -5.23 -10.92 10.93
N PRO A 496 -4.00 -11.30 11.31
CA PRO A 496 -3.63 -11.50 12.71
C PRO A 496 -3.76 -10.21 13.54
N GLN A 497 -3.63 -10.32 14.86
CA GLN A 497 -3.60 -9.16 15.75
C GLN A 497 -2.43 -8.23 15.38
N ILE A 498 -2.72 -6.96 15.06
CA ILE A 498 -1.71 -5.94 14.81
C ILE A 498 -1.14 -5.47 16.14
N ARG A 499 0.10 -5.87 16.42
CA ARG A 499 0.77 -5.68 17.71
C ARG A 499 1.88 -4.63 17.67
N TYR A 500 2.49 -4.42 16.49
CA TYR A 500 3.69 -3.60 16.33
C TYR A 500 3.52 -2.56 15.24
N PRO A 501 4.17 -1.37 15.38
CA PRO A 501 4.05 -0.28 14.41
C PRO A 501 4.67 -0.63 13.06
N ASP A 502 4.18 0.03 12.01
CA ASP A 502 4.86 0.11 10.73
C ASP A 502 5.87 1.27 10.72
N CYS A 503 6.93 1.09 9.93
CA CYS A 503 7.94 2.09 9.66
C CYS A 503 8.33 2.18 8.19
N TYR A 504 7.58 1.51 7.31
CA TYR A 504 7.88 1.42 5.89
C TYR A 504 6.84 2.11 4.98
N GLY A 505 5.96 2.96 5.58
CA GLY A 505 5.08 3.87 4.84
C GLY A 505 3.58 3.72 5.10
N ILE A 506 3.16 2.79 5.99
CA ILE A 506 1.78 2.70 6.45
C ILE A 506 1.60 3.57 7.71
N ASP A 507 0.46 4.26 7.84
CA ASP A 507 0.18 5.09 9.03
C ASP A 507 -0.23 4.26 10.25
N MET A 508 0.69 3.43 10.70
CA MET A 508 0.57 2.61 11.92
C MET A 508 1.80 2.82 12.82
N SER A 509 2.14 4.08 13.11
CA SER A 509 3.37 4.42 13.87
C SER A 509 3.17 4.53 15.39
N GLN A 510 1.93 4.71 15.86
CA GLN A 510 1.62 4.96 17.28
C GLN A 510 1.09 3.68 17.96
N ILE A 511 1.95 2.96 18.65
CA ILE A 511 1.61 1.67 19.27
C ILE A 511 0.46 1.77 20.28
N GLY A 512 0.39 2.85 21.05
CA GLY A 512 -0.68 3.07 22.05
C GLY A 512 -2.09 3.19 21.48
N LYS A 513 -2.22 3.29 20.14
CA LYS A 513 -3.52 3.31 19.44
C LYS A 513 -3.97 1.93 18.95
N PHE A 514 -3.16 0.90 19.11
CA PHE A 514 -3.52 -0.46 18.68
C PHE A 514 -4.37 -1.13 19.73
N ILE A 515 -5.52 -1.67 19.32
CA ILE A 515 -6.44 -2.35 20.25
C ILE A 515 -5.80 -3.58 20.91
N ALA A 516 -4.92 -4.29 20.20
CA ALA A 516 -4.19 -5.42 20.75
C ALA A 516 -3.18 -4.98 21.82
N PHE A 517 -2.56 -3.82 21.66
CA PHE A 517 -1.67 -3.24 22.66
C PHE A 517 -2.46 -2.75 23.89
N GLU A 518 -3.56 -2.05 23.66
CA GLU A 518 -4.46 -1.61 24.73
C GLU A 518 -4.95 -2.82 25.56
N ALA A 519 -5.35 -3.91 24.89
CA ALA A 519 -5.78 -5.15 25.54
C ALA A 519 -4.67 -5.80 26.37
N ALA A 520 -3.45 -5.88 25.84
CA ALA A 520 -2.30 -6.46 26.56
C ALA A 520 -1.95 -5.62 27.81
N VAL A 521 -1.92 -4.30 27.69
CA VAL A 521 -1.67 -3.41 28.84
C VAL A 521 -2.77 -3.52 29.89
N ASP A 522 -4.04 -3.65 29.47
CA ASP A 522 -5.16 -3.83 30.39
C ASP A 522 -5.09 -5.17 31.14
N LEU A 523 -4.70 -6.24 30.45
CA LEU A 523 -4.44 -7.54 31.07
C LEU A 523 -3.26 -7.50 32.05
N LEU A 524 -2.18 -6.77 31.75
CA LEU A 524 -1.07 -6.57 32.69
C LEU A 524 -1.53 -5.86 33.97
N ARG A 525 -2.39 -4.86 33.86
CA ARG A 525 -2.97 -4.14 35.01
C ARG A 525 -3.84 -5.07 35.86
N GLU A 526 -4.72 -5.83 35.22
CA GLU A 526 -5.62 -6.77 35.91
C GLU A 526 -4.84 -7.88 36.62
N SER A 527 -3.73 -8.35 36.03
CA SER A 527 -2.86 -9.40 36.63
C SER A 527 -1.82 -8.86 37.62
N GLY A 528 -1.81 -7.56 37.93
CA GLY A 528 -0.86 -6.94 38.85
C GLY A 528 0.58 -6.85 38.34
N ARG A 529 0.83 -7.02 37.02
CA ARG A 529 2.15 -7.05 36.39
C ARG A 529 2.56 -5.69 35.78
N THR A 530 2.10 -4.58 36.36
CA THR A 530 2.36 -3.23 35.82
C THR A 530 3.85 -2.85 35.80
N ASP A 531 4.67 -3.44 36.69
CA ASP A 531 6.12 -3.19 36.74
C ASP A 531 6.81 -3.55 35.43
N LEU A 532 6.29 -4.53 34.70
CA LEU A 532 6.82 -4.93 33.37
C LEU A 532 6.83 -3.76 32.38
N LEU A 533 5.88 -2.84 32.46
CA LEU A 533 5.83 -1.66 31.58
C LEU A 533 7.07 -0.78 31.81
N GLY A 534 7.48 -0.54 33.06
CA GLY A 534 8.67 0.21 33.40
C GLY A 534 9.96 -0.52 33.01
N ASP A 535 9.99 -1.87 33.16
CA ASP A 535 11.15 -2.68 32.77
C ASP A 535 11.37 -2.66 31.26
N VAL A 536 10.31 -2.78 30.49
CA VAL A 536 10.37 -2.69 29.02
C VAL A 536 10.81 -1.29 28.58
N TYR A 537 10.32 -0.22 29.23
CA TYR A 537 10.75 1.15 28.94
C TYR A 537 12.27 1.31 29.13
N ARG A 538 12.81 0.88 30.27
CA ARG A 538 14.28 0.94 30.54
C ARG A 538 15.07 0.14 29.50
N SER A 539 14.58 -1.04 29.13
CA SER A 539 15.22 -1.87 28.09
C SER A 539 15.22 -1.19 26.73
N CYS A 540 14.10 -0.53 26.36
CA CYS A 540 13.99 0.23 25.11
C CYS A 540 14.97 1.41 25.07
N CYS A 541 15.12 2.18 26.17
CA CYS A 541 16.09 3.27 26.25
C CYS A 541 17.52 2.77 26.03
N GLN A 542 17.92 1.70 26.72
CA GLN A 542 19.25 1.10 26.56
C GLN A 542 19.49 0.57 25.15
N GLU A 543 18.46 0.02 24.50
CA GLU A 543 18.58 -0.52 23.15
C GLU A 543 18.77 0.60 22.11
N ILE A 544 18.08 1.72 22.27
CA ILE A 544 18.25 2.90 21.40
C ILE A 544 19.67 3.49 21.54
N GLU A 545 20.18 3.61 22.77
CA GLU A 545 21.54 4.10 23.02
C GLU A 545 22.61 3.21 22.37
N ARG A 546 22.43 1.87 22.45
CA ARG A 546 23.35 0.90 21.86
C ARG A 546 23.19 0.74 20.34
N LYS A 547 22.19 1.34 19.72
CA LYS A 547 21.79 1.11 18.33
C LYS A 547 21.54 -0.36 18.01
N GLY A 548 20.97 -1.08 18.97
CA GLY A 548 20.74 -2.51 18.88
C GLY A 548 19.53 -2.86 17.99
N THR A 549 19.29 -4.16 17.83
CA THR A 549 18.24 -4.73 16.96
C THR A 549 17.32 -5.70 17.69
N VAL A 550 17.09 -5.45 18.99
CA VAL A 550 16.16 -6.24 19.81
C VAL A 550 14.85 -5.49 19.98
N ASN A 551 13.74 -6.17 19.72
CA ASN A 551 12.39 -5.65 20.00
C ASN A 551 11.98 -6.02 21.43
N HIS A 552 12.18 -5.10 22.39
CA HIS A 552 11.81 -5.30 23.78
C HIS A 552 10.30 -5.22 24.03
N VAL A 553 9.55 -4.62 23.13
CA VAL A 553 8.08 -4.47 23.25
C VAL A 553 7.36 -5.81 23.18
N ARG A 554 7.98 -6.85 22.62
CA ARG A 554 7.42 -8.21 22.61
C ARG A 554 7.07 -8.71 24.01
N ARG A 555 7.85 -8.35 25.02
CA ARG A 555 7.64 -8.71 26.43
C ARG A 555 6.28 -8.29 26.98
N ILE A 556 5.64 -7.27 26.39
CA ILE A 556 4.28 -6.81 26.77
C ILE A 556 3.23 -7.90 26.46
N TYR A 557 3.44 -8.65 25.38
CA TYR A 557 2.49 -9.67 24.90
C TYR A 557 2.81 -11.08 25.39
N GLU A 558 4.06 -11.37 25.73
CA GLU A 558 4.54 -12.70 26.12
C GLU A 558 3.78 -13.35 27.29
N PRO A 559 3.25 -12.60 28.30
CA PRO A 559 2.51 -13.21 29.38
C PRO A 559 1.14 -13.78 28.97
N PHE A 560 0.64 -13.50 27.77
CA PHE A 560 -0.72 -13.79 27.34
C PHE A 560 -0.76 -14.54 26.02
N THR A 561 -1.74 -15.44 25.89
CA THR A 561 -2.04 -16.09 24.60
C THR A 561 -2.76 -15.13 23.66
N ALA A 562 -2.80 -15.46 22.37
CA ALA A 562 -3.55 -14.68 21.40
C ALA A 562 -5.06 -14.68 21.71
N GLU A 563 -5.58 -15.79 22.25
CA GLU A 563 -6.98 -15.96 22.63
C GLU A 563 -7.34 -15.07 23.84
N GLU A 564 -6.47 -14.96 24.84
CA GLU A 564 -6.70 -14.06 25.99
C GLU A 564 -6.72 -12.60 25.55
N ILE A 565 -5.82 -12.20 24.66
CA ILE A 565 -5.82 -10.86 24.06
C ILE A 565 -7.10 -10.64 23.24
N SER A 566 -7.53 -11.61 22.41
CA SER A 566 -8.77 -11.51 21.62
C SER A 566 -10.00 -11.38 22.52
N ALA A 567 -10.07 -12.15 23.60
CA ALA A 567 -11.16 -12.06 24.56
C ALA A 567 -11.19 -10.69 25.26
N ARG A 568 -10.03 -10.10 25.57
CA ARG A 568 -9.95 -8.74 26.10
C ARG A 568 -10.38 -7.70 25.06
N ILE A 569 -9.94 -7.83 23.81
CA ILE A 569 -10.39 -6.96 22.71
C ILE A 569 -11.90 -7.00 22.57
N SER A 570 -12.51 -8.19 22.63
CA SER A 570 -13.99 -8.36 22.57
C SER A 570 -14.73 -7.54 23.64
N LYS A 571 -14.15 -7.42 24.84
CA LYS A 571 -14.67 -6.54 25.90
C LYS A 571 -14.48 -5.06 25.59
N LEU A 572 -13.27 -4.68 25.13
CA LEU A 572 -12.91 -3.28 24.87
C LEU A 572 -13.68 -2.65 23.70
N VAL A 573 -14.04 -3.44 22.68
CA VAL A 573 -14.78 -2.93 21.51
C VAL A 573 -16.28 -2.82 21.73
N ARG A 574 -16.80 -3.32 22.84
CA ARG A 574 -18.23 -3.17 23.14
C ARG A 574 -18.60 -1.69 23.18
N PRO A 575 -19.58 -1.25 22.37
CA PRO A 575 -20.00 0.14 22.39
C PRO A 575 -20.57 0.52 23.76
N PRO A 576 -20.27 1.71 24.30
CA PRO A 576 -20.89 2.18 25.53
C PRO A 576 -22.37 2.52 25.31
N HIS A 577 -23.16 2.40 26.35
CA HIS A 577 -24.57 2.83 26.38
C HIS A 577 -25.51 2.13 25.37
N ILE A 578 -25.22 0.85 25.02
CA ILE A 578 -26.12 0.03 24.22
C ILE A 578 -27.01 -0.85 25.14
N GLU A 579 -28.28 -1.00 24.78
CA GLU A 579 -29.23 -1.85 25.54
C GLU A 579 -29.02 -3.35 25.24
N TRP A 580 -28.46 -3.67 24.04
CA TRP A 580 -28.21 -5.04 23.63
C TRP A 580 -27.24 -5.77 24.58
N ARG A 581 -27.61 -6.99 25.03
CA ARG A 581 -26.88 -7.78 26.04
C ARG A 581 -26.22 -9.03 25.49
N GLY A 582 -26.31 -9.28 24.17
CA GLY A 582 -25.69 -10.44 23.54
C GLY A 582 -24.18 -10.45 23.68
N GLU A 583 -23.57 -11.54 23.28
CA GLU A 583 -22.12 -11.75 23.32
C GLU A 583 -21.43 -11.14 22.11
N ILE A 584 -20.22 -10.60 22.30
CA ILE A 584 -19.30 -10.23 21.23
C ILE A 584 -18.07 -11.13 21.32
N GLU A 585 -17.74 -11.80 20.24
CA GLU A 585 -16.50 -12.56 20.08
C GLU A 585 -15.72 -12.06 18.86
N ILE A 586 -14.40 -11.91 19.01
CA ILE A 586 -13.52 -11.52 17.91
C ILE A 586 -12.52 -12.63 17.64
N ILE A 587 -12.52 -13.10 16.41
CA ILE A 587 -11.60 -14.10 15.88
C ILE A 587 -10.57 -13.39 15.00
N PHE A 588 -9.29 -13.65 15.22
CA PHE A 588 -8.20 -13.20 14.36
C PHE A 588 -7.58 -14.38 13.62
N GLN A 589 -7.09 -14.11 12.41
CA GLN A 589 -6.21 -15.04 11.72
C GLN A 589 -4.97 -15.33 12.57
N THR A 590 -4.41 -16.52 12.42
CA THR A 590 -3.10 -16.85 13.00
C THR A 590 -1.96 -16.43 12.07
N VAL A 591 -0.76 -16.24 12.61
CA VAL A 591 0.42 -15.94 11.78
C VAL A 591 0.74 -17.11 10.84
N GLU A 592 0.58 -18.34 11.31
CA GLU A 592 0.75 -19.56 10.53
C GLU A 592 -0.28 -19.66 9.40
N GLY A 593 -1.55 -19.33 9.70
CA GLY A 593 -2.61 -19.27 8.71
C GLY A 593 -2.39 -18.18 7.65
N LEU A 594 -1.85 -17.03 8.06
CA LEU A 594 -1.42 -15.97 7.14
C LEU A 594 -0.33 -16.49 6.20
N HIS A 595 0.74 -17.11 6.73
CA HIS A 595 1.84 -17.64 5.90
C HIS A 595 1.40 -18.75 4.96
N ALA A 596 0.47 -19.59 5.40
CA ALA A 596 -0.11 -20.64 4.55
C ALA A 596 -0.93 -20.06 3.39
N ALA A 597 -1.69 -18.98 3.64
CA ALA A 597 -2.51 -18.32 2.63
C ALA A 597 -1.71 -17.40 1.71
N VAL A 598 -0.64 -16.77 2.20
CA VAL A 598 0.15 -15.72 1.52
C VAL A 598 1.65 -16.05 1.57
N PRO A 599 2.11 -17.14 0.95
CA PRO A 599 3.45 -17.68 1.18
C PRO A 599 4.59 -16.81 0.61
N ARG A 600 4.29 -15.93 -0.36
CA ARG A 600 5.30 -15.07 -1.00
C ARG A 600 5.49 -13.71 -0.33
N HIS A 601 4.59 -13.29 0.57
CA HIS A 601 4.64 -12.01 1.25
C HIS A 601 4.82 -12.25 2.75
N THR A 602 6.06 -12.56 3.13
CA THR A 602 6.46 -12.95 4.49
C THR A 602 6.77 -11.76 5.39
N GLY A 603 6.66 -10.53 4.88
CA GLY A 603 6.80 -9.30 5.66
C GLY A 603 5.62 -9.13 6.61
N ASP A 604 5.79 -9.57 7.84
CA ASP A 604 4.77 -9.75 8.88
C ASP A 604 5.09 -8.99 10.18
N TRP A 605 5.99 -8.02 10.14
CA TRP A 605 6.49 -7.28 11.30
C TRP A 605 5.40 -6.64 12.16
N TYR A 606 4.22 -6.32 11.60
CA TYR A 606 3.06 -5.79 12.34
C TYR A 606 2.52 -6.80 13.36
N PHE A 607 2.67 -8.09 13.07
CA PHE A 607 2.11 -9.19 13.85
C PHE A 607 3.16 -9.82 14.76
N THR A 608 4.38 -10.00 14.24
CA THR A 608 5.47 -10.73 14.88
C THR A 608 6.51 -9.85 15.57
N GLY A 609 6.62 -8.57 15.15
CA GLY A 609 7.67 -7.66 15.58
C GLY A 609 9.05 -8.00 15.04
N ARG A 610 9.14 -8.80 13.96
CA ARG A 610 10.38 -9.16 13.25
C ARG A 610 10.57 -8.22 12.07
N TYR A 611 11.32 -7.16 12.26
CA TYR A 611 11.55 -6.18 11.23
C TYR A 611 12.67 -6.60 10.27
N PRO A 612 12.51 -6.37 8.94
CA PRO A 612 13.54 -6.73 7.95
C PRO A 612 14.76 -5.80 7.98
N THR A 613 14.67 -4.63 8.65
CA THR A 613 15.77 -3.66 8.73
C THR A 613 16.07 -3.26 10.18
N PRO A 614 17.32 -2.86 10.50
CA PRO A 614 17.70 -2.39 11.83
C PRO A 614 16.85 -1.22 12.33
N GLY A 615 16.48 -0.31 11.44
CA GLY A 615 15.64 0.84 11.77
C GLY A 615 14.26 0.48 12.28
N GLY A 616 13.68 -0.62 11.83
CA GLY A 616 12.41 -1.11 12.33
C GLY A 616 12.43 -1.43 13.83
N PHE A 617 13.52 -2.03 14.31
CA PHE A 617 13.71 -2.29 15.75
C PHE A 617 13.87 -0.99 16.55
N ARG A 618 14.53 0.02 15.99
CA ARG A 618 14.62 1.35 16.63
C ARG A 618 13.25 2.01 16.72
N VAL A 619 12.47 1.94 15.64
CA VAL A 619 11.12 2.56 15.58
C VAL A 619 10.17 1.93 16.59
N VAL A 620 10.13 0.59 16.72
CA VAL A 620 9.22 -0.07 17.68
C VAL A 620 9.56 0.28 19.13
N ASN A 621 10.86 0.27 19.49
CA ASN A 621 11.29 0.65 20.83
C ASN A 621 10.98 2.12 21.13
N ARG A 622 11.25 3.05 20.19
CA ARG A 622 10.90 4.46 20.32
C ARG A 622 9.40 4.70 20.39
N ALA A 623 8.60 3.96 19.61
CA ALA A 623 7.14 4.05 19.67
C ALA A 623 6.60 3.69 21.06
N TYR A 624 7.22 2.70 21.71
CA TYR A 624 6.89 2.35 23.09
C TYR A 624 7.36 3.41 24.09
N MET A 625 8.55 3.97 23.93
CA MET A 625 9.04 5.09 24.77
C MET A 625 8.08 6.29 24.70
N ASN A 626 7.70 6.70 23.47
CA ASN A 626 6.74 7.78 23.27
C ASN A 626 5.39 7.50 23.97
N TYR A 627 4.91 6.26 23.90
CA TYR A 627 3.70 5.85 24.62
C TYR A 627 3.86 5.98 26.14
N TYR A 628 4.97 5.47 26.69
CA TYR A 628 5.22 5.48 28.13
C TYR A 628 5.38 6.91 28.69
N GLU A 629 6.05 7.78 27.94
CA GLU A 629 6.30 9.20 28.24
C GLU A 629 5.08 10.11 27.92
N LYS A 630 4.04 9.56 27.28
CA LYS A 630 2.86 10.29 26.79
C LYS A 630 3.21 11.41 25.81
N THR A 631 4.27 11.23 25.03
CA THR A 631 4.65 12.16 23.98
C THR A 631 3.88 11.89 22.70
N GLU A 632 3.38 12.96 22.06
CA GLU A 632 2.73 12.86 20.75
C GLU A 632 3.77 13.01 19.65
N GLY A 633 3.68 12.17 18.61
CA GLY A 633 4.55 12.26 17.44
C GLY A 633 4.81 10.90 16.79
N ARG A 634 5.49 10.95 15.65
CA ARG A 634 5.99 9.75 14.97
C ARG A 634 7.31 9.32 15.59
N SER A 635 7.57 8.01 15.53
CA SER A 635 8.75 7.41 16.18
C SER A 635 9.98 7.30 15.26
N TYR A 636 9.95 7.96 14.08
CA TYR A 636 11.03 7.99 13.09
C TYR A 636 11.16 9.35 12.40
#